data_68debeb2ec2ee414877c0273eaa2b11c
#
_entry.id   68debeb2ec2ee414877c0273eaa2b11c
#
_cell.length_a   1.000
_cell.length_b   1.000
_cell.length_c   1.000
_cell.angle_alpha   90.00
_cell.angle_beta   90.00
_cell.angle_gamma   90.00
#
_symmetry.space_group_name_H-M   'P 1'
#
loop_
_entity.id
_entity.type
_entity.pdbx_description
1 polymer ?
#
loop_
_entity_poly.entity_id
_entity_poly.type
_entity_poly.pdbx_seq_one_letter_code
_entity_poly.pdbx_strand_id
1 'polypeptide(L)'
;MAPRTSTTIGVDTPFLLAHTLIEHPNHASARAWLAYFLANNTSLALCPIILDEFIHVVTDAKRFENPLSMDQAISVVRDWLHSKENVLQLPTEESIKLQYDWLLGYRLGRKRIHDTEIAAIYCQHGVTRILTSNARDYSVIEGIETFDLSAQPKAI
;
A
#
# COMPACT_ATOMS: atom_id res chain seq x y z
N MET A 1 31.68 -6.71 4.75
CA MET A 1 30.64 -5.84 4.20
C MET A 1 29.34 -6.22 4.88
N ALA A 2 28.77 -5.34 5.69
CA ALA A 2 27.49 -5.64 6.33
C ALA A 2 26.42 -5.77 5.24
N PRO A 3 25.46 -6.72 5.34
CA PRO A 3 24.35 -6.78 4.42
C PRO A 3 23.60 -5.45 4.51
N ARG A 4 23.45 -4.75 3.39
CA ARG A 4 22.54 -3.61 3.31
C ARG A 4 21.17 -4.15 3.63
N THR A 5 20.65 -3.80 4.80
CA THR A 5 19.24 -4.06 5.13
C THR A 5 18.41 -3.35 4.06
N SER A 6 17.77 -4.11 3.21
CA SER A 6 16.89 -3.54 2.21
C SER A 6 15.76 -2.84 2.96
N THR A 7 15.60 -1.55 2.72
CA THR A 7 14.49 -0.79 3.27
C THR A 7 13.21 -1.29 2.64
N THR A 8 12.16 -1.46 3.42
CA THR A 8 10.83 -1.85 2.92
C THR A 8 9.84 -0.73 3.18
N ILE A 9 9.09 -0.37 2.14
CA ILE A 9 8.05 0.66 2.19
C ILE A 9 6.69 -0.02 1.97
N GLY A 10 5.74 0.23 2.83
CA GLY A 10 4.36 -0.18 2.62
C GLY A 10 3.70 0.68 1.53
N VAL A 11 2.86 0.06 0.74
CA VAL A 11 1.97 0.77 -0.19
C VAL A 11 0.53 0.44 0.15
N ASP A 12 -0.39 1.30 -0.26
CA ASP A 12 -1.82 1.07 -0.13
C ASP A 12 -2.51 1.00 -1.48
N THR A 13 -3.81 0.78 -1.47
CA THR A 13 -4.62 0.65 -2.69
C THR A 13 -4.46 1.83 -3.65
N PRO A 14 -4.45 3.10 -3.21
CA PRO A 14 -4.23 4.25 -4.10
C PRO A 14 -2.96 4.16 -4.94
N PHE A 15 -1.87 3.60 -4.42
CA PHE A 15 -0.65 3.40 -5.19
C PHE A 15 -0.86 2.40 -6.33
N LEU A 16 -1.49 1.25 -6.05
CA LEU A 16 -1.74 0.23 -7.07
C LEU A 16 -2.65 0.77 -8.18
N LEU A 17 -3.70 1.51 -7.80
CA LEU A 17 -4.61 2.17 -8.74
C LEU A 17 -3.87 3.18 -9.61
N ALA A 18 -3.12 4.08 -9.00
CA ALA A 18 -2.37 5.11 -9.70
C ALA A 18 -1.33 4.53 -10.65
N HIS A 19 -0.62 3.48 -10.24
CA HIS A 19 0.38 2.83 -11.08
C HIS A 19 -0.24 2.12 -12.29
N THR A 20 -1.39 1.48 -12.11
CA THR A 20 -2.05 0.66 -13.13
C THR A 20 -2.86 1.49 -14.12
N LEU A 21 -3.60 2.49 -13.64
CA LEU A 21 -4.54 3.26 -14.45
C LEU A 21 -3.85 4.48 -15.07
N ILE A 22 -3.63 4.44 -16.37
CA ILE A 22 -2.91 5.49 -17.12
C ILE A 22 -3.57 6.87 -16.96
N GLU A 23 -4.91 6.91 -16.90
CA GLU A 23 -5.69 8.14 -16.74
C GLU A 23 -5.71 8.66 -15.28
N HIS A 24 -5.12 7.94 -14.35
CA HIS A 24 -5.11 8.36 -12.95
C HIS A 24 -4.24 9.62 -12.76
N PRO A 25 -4.70 10.65 -12.02
CA PRO A 25 -3.94 11.89 -11.81
C PRO A 25 -2.52 11.68 -11.28
N ASN A 26 -2.33 10.66 -10.46
CA ASN A 26 -1.04 10.32 -9.84
C ASN A 26 -0.28 9.23 -10.60
N HIS A 27 -0.66 8.89 -11.85
CA HIS A 27 0.01 7.81 -12.59
C HIS A 27 1.50 8.09 -12.78
N ALA A 28 1.86 9.28 -13.22
CA ALA A 28 3.26 9.66 -13.43
C ALA A 28 4.07 9.63 -12.12
N SER A 29 3.52 10.13 -11.03
CA SER A 29 4.21 10.11 -9.72
C SER A 29 4.32 8.70 -9.14
N ALA A 30 3.31 7.85 -9.29
CA ALA A 30 3.38 6.45 -8.87
C ALA A 30 4.50 5.69 -9.59
N ARG A 31 4.64 5.90 -10.89
CA ARG A 31 5.76 5.34 -11.67
C ARG A 31 7.11 5.88 -11.24
N ALA A 32 7.20 7.17 -10.96
CA ALA A 32 8.43 7.80 -10.47
C ALA A 32 8.83 7.24 -9.10
N TRP A 33 7.88 7.04 -8.19
CA TRP A 33 8.13 6.39 -6.90
C TRP A 33 8.64 4.96 -7.05
N LEU A 34 8.00 4.15 -7.89
CA LEU A 34 8.47 2.79 -8.14
C LEU A 34 9.91 2.77 -8.69
N ALA A 35 10.19 3.60 -9.70
CA ALA A 35 11.54 3.72 -10.25
C ALA A 35 12.58 4.16 -9.21
N TYR A 36 12.21 5.10 -8.34
CA TYR A 36 13.06 5.54 -7.25
C TYR A 36 13.35 4.41 -6.25
N PHE A 37 12.33 3.65 -5.84
CA PHE A 37 12.52 2.52 -4.92
C PHE A 37 13.41 1.44 -5.52
N LEU A 38 13.19 1.06 -6.77
CA LEU A 38 14.03 0.08 -7.46
C LEU A 38 15.49 0.54 -7.56
N ALA A 39 15.72 1.81 -7.89
CA ALA A 39 17.08 2.39 -7.97
C ALA A 39 17.80 2.41 -6.61
N ASN A 40 17.05 2.43 -5.50
CA ASN A 40 17.58 2.47 -4.14
C ASN A 40 17.51 1.12 -3.41
N ASN A 41 17.25 0.03 -4.11
CA ASN A 41 17.08 -1.32 -3.53
C ASN A 41 16.06 -1.33 -2.38
N THR A 42 14.98 -0.59 -2.54
CA THR A 42 13.85 -0.55 -1.60
C THR A 42 12.77 -1.51 -2.07
N SER A 43 12.35 -2.40 -1.19
CA SER A 43 11.26 -3.34 -1.45
C SER A 43 9.90 -2.70 -1.14
N LEU A 44 8.86 -3.13 -1.85
CA LEU A 44 7.49 -2.75 -1.56
C LEU A 44 6.79 -3.84 -0.74
N ALA A 45 6.19 -3.46 0.37
CA ALA A 45 5.29 -4.33 1.12
C ALA A 45 3.87 -4.21 0.58
N LEU A 46 3.29 -5.37 0.33
CA LEU A 46 1.90 -5.56 -0.07
C LEU A 46 1.20 -6.39 1.01
N CYS A 47 -0.11 -6.25 1.15
CA CYS A 47 -0.91 -7.13 2.01
C CYS A 47 -2.21 -7.51 1.30
N PRO A 48 -2.87 -8.62 1.69
CA PRO A 48 -4.04 -9.14 0.97
C PRO A 48 -5.15 -8.12 0.79
N ILE A 49 -5.43 -7.32 1.82
CA ILE A 49 -6.53 -6.36 1.79
C ILE A 49 -6.39 -5.31 0.68
N ILE A 50 -5.18 -4.80 0.40
CA ILE A 50 -4.99 -3.82 -0.67
C ILE A 50 -5.13 -4.44 -2.05
N LEU A 51 -4.78 -5.71 -2.20
CA LEU A 51 -4.93 -6.46 -3.44
C LEU A 51 -6.40 -6.72 -3.75
N ASP A 52 -7.17 -7.14 -2.75
CA ASP A 52 -8.61 -7.37 -2.88
C ASP A 52 -9.35 -6.06 -3.18
N GLU A 53 -9.01 -4.98 -2.48
CA GLU A 53 -9.58 -3.67 -2.74
C GLU A 53 -9.23 -3.15 -4.13
N PHE A 54 -8.00 -3.35 -4.60
CA PHE A 54 -7.60 -3.02 -5.96
C PHE A 54 -8.50 -3.73 -6.99
N ILE A 55 -8.67 -5.06 -6.87
CA ILE A 55 -9.54 -5.85 -7.76
C ILE A 55 -10.96 -5.30 -7.72
N HIS A 56 -11.50 -5.07 -6.52
CA HIS A 56 -12.85 -4.55 -6.33
C HIS A 56 -13.06 -3.21 -7.04
N VAL A 57 -12.09 -2.30 -6.93
CA VAL A 57 -12.20 -0.96 -7.53
C VAL A 57 -12.07 -1.01 -9.06
N VAL A 58 -11.04 -1.68 -9.61
CA VAL A 58 -10.78 -1.65 -11.06
C VAL A 58 -11.80 -2.41 -11.89
N THR A 59 -12.56 -3.32 -11.27
CA THR A 59 -13.63 -4.08 -11.93
C THR A 59 -15.01 -3.43 -11.81
N ASP A 60 -15.12 -2.28 -11.12
CA ASP A 60 -16.41 -1.63 -10.88
C ASP A 60 -16.87 -0.79 -12.07
N ALA A 61 -17.87 -1.31 -12.80
CA ALA A 61 -18.50 -0.63 -13.92
C ALA A 61 -19.25 0.68 -13.56
N LYS A 62 -19.50 0.94 -12.27
CA LYS A 62 -20.06 2.21 -11.82
C LYS A 62 -19.00 3.30 -11.71
N ARG A 63 -17.74 2.95 -11.56
CA ARG A 63 -16.61 3.86 -11.42
C ARG A 63 -15.90 4.13 -12.74
N PHE A 64 -15.88 3.16 -13.64
CA PHE A 64 -15.12 3.22 -14.89
C PHE A 64 -16.03 2.91 -16.08
N GLU A 65 -15.89 3.67 -17.14
CA GLU A 65 -16.55 3.41 -18.42
C GLU A 65 -16.05 2.09 -19.03
N ASN A 66 -14.75 1.82 -18.89
CA ASN A 66 -14.10 0.61 -19.35
C ASN A 66 -13.37 -0.07 -18.16
N PRO A 67 -14.11 -0.75 -17.27
CA PRO A 67 -13.50 -1.43 -16.13
C PRO A 67 -12.66 -2.62 -16.61
N LEU A 68 -11.67 -3.01 -15.81
CA LEU A 68 -10.97 -4.26 -16.06
C LEU A 68 -11.92 -5.44 -15.85
N SER A 69 -11.72 -6.50 -16.61
CA SER A 69 -12.34 -7.80 -16.30
C SER A 69 -11.68 -8.39 -15.05
N MET A 70 -12.34 -9.35 -14.42
CA MET A 70 -11.76 -10.07 -13.29
C MET A 70 -10.42 -10.71 -13.64
N ASP A 71 -10.32 -11.33 -14.81
CA ASP A 71 -9.07 -11.96 -15.29
C ASP A 71 -7.94 -10.94 -15.46
N GLN A 72 -8.24 -9.77 -16.01
CA GLN A 72 -7.26 -8.69 -16.17
C GLN A 72 -6.79 -8.16 -14.80
N ALA A 73 -7.71 -7.93 -13.88
CA ALA A 73 -7.38 -7.44 -12.54
C ALA A 73 -6.50 -8.45 -11.77
N ILE A 74 -6.86 -9.73 -11.82
CA ILE A 74 -6.06 -10.80 -11.20
C ILE A 74 -4.69 -10.94 -11.86
N SER A 75 -4.60 -10.77 -13.18
CA SER A 75 -3.30 -10.79 -13.87
C SER A 75 -2.37 -9.70 -13.33
N VAL A 76 -2.88 -8.48 -13.16
CA VAL A 76 -2.10 -7.36 -12.56
C VAL A 76 -1.65 -7.72 -11.15
N VAL A 77 -2.53 -8.24 -10.31
CA VAL A 77 -2.17 -8.65 -8.95
C VAL A 77 -1.10 -9.74 -8.94
N ARG A 78 -1.20 -10.72 -9.84
CA ARG A 78 -0.18 -11.77 -9.98
C ARG A 78 1.19 -11.20 -10.35
N ASP A 79 1.24 -10.21 -11.25
CA ASP A 79 2.48 -9.55 -11.62
C ASP A 79 3.13 -8.85 -10.40
N TRP A 80 2.33 -8.17 -9.58
CA TRP A 80 2.79 -7.59 -8.32
C TRP A 80 3.34 -8.64 -7.36
N LEU A 81 2.65 -9.78 -7.20
CA LEU A 81 3.06 -10.86 -6.31
C LEU A 81 4.31 -11.62 -6.78
N HIS A 82 4.51 -11.73 -8.09
CA HIS A 82 5.68 -12.43 -8.67
C HIS A 82 6.92 -11.54 -8.78
N SER A 83 6.80 -10.24 -8.61
CA SER A 83 7.94 -9.34 -8.63
C SER A 83 8.86 -9.61 -7.43
N LYS A 84 10.15 -9.76 -7.69
CA LYS A 84 11.15 -10.06 -6.64
C LYS A 84 11.36 -8.90 -5.67
N GLU A 85 11.00 -7.69 -6.07
CA GLU A 85 11.12 -6.47 -5.30
C GLU A 85 9.98 -6.31 -4.30
N ASN A 86 8.91 -7.09 -4.45
CA ASN A 86 7.72 -6.99 -3.61
C ASN A 86 7.72 -8.06 -2.53
N VAL A 87 7.18 -7.72 -1.37
CA VAL A 87 7.05 -8.63 -0.23
C VAL A 87 5.59 -8.66 0.21
N LEU A 88 4.95 -9.83 0.14
CA LEU A 88 3.61 -10.01 0.67
C LEU A 88 3.67 -10.18 2.19
N GLN A 89 3.05 -9.25 2.91
CA GLN A 89 2.90 -9.28 4.35
C GLN A 89 1.51 -9.79 4.71
N LEU A 90 1.47 -10.91 5.41
CA LEU A 90 0.20 -11.52 5.81
C LEU A 90 -0.25 -11.03 7.18
N PRO A 91 -1.57 -10.94 7.43
CA PRO A 91 -2.07 -10.68 8.76
C PRO A 91 -1.68 -11.82 9.72
N THR A 92 -1.41 -11.44 10.95
CA THR A 92 -1.12 -12.35 12.06
C THR A 92 -2.11 -12.13 13.19
N GLU A 93 -2.16 -13.03 14.15
CA GLU A 93 -2.98 -12.81 15.36
C GLU A 93 -2.57 -11.52 16.07
N GLU A 94 -1.25 -11.25 16.12
CA GLU A 94 -0.70 -10.03 16.71
C GLU A 94 -1.12 -8.78 15.94
N SER A 95 -1.13 -8.81 14.60
CA SER A 95 -1.59 -7.66 13.80
C SER A 95 -3.09 -7.38 14.02
N ILE A 96 -3.90 -8.41 14.18
CA ILE A 96 -5.33 -8.27 14.46
C ILE A 96 -5.54 -7.61 15.84
N LYS A 97 -4.84 -8.09 16.85
CA LYS A 97 -4.88 -7.49 18.20
C LYS A 97 -4.43 -6.03 18.19
N LEU A 98 -3.33 -5.74 17.52
CA LEU A 98 -2.79 -4.38 17.37
C LEU A 98 -3.80 -3.45 16.68
N GLN A 99 -4.43 -3.91 15.61
CA GLN A 99 -5.49 -3.16 14.92
C GLN A 99 -6.62 -2.78 15.89
N TYR A 100 -7.11 -3.73 16.67
CA TYR A 100 -8.22 -3.48 17.60
C TYR A 100 -7.79 -2.56 18.74
N ASP A 101 -6.60 -2.72 19.27
CA ASP A 101 -6.05 -1.83 20.28
C ASP A 101 -5.95 -0.39 19.77
N TRP A 102 -5.52 -0.20 18.52
CA TRP A 102 -5.47 1.13 17.90
C TRP A 102 -6.87 1.71 17.63
N LEU A 103 -7.81 0.90 17.13
CA LEU A 103 -9.18 1.36 16.90
C LEU A 103 -9.82 1.88 18.21
N LEU A 104 -9.59 1.19 19.32
CA LEU A 104 -10.10 1.59 20.63
C LEU A 104 -9.28 2.74 21.23
N GLY A 105 -7.96 2.65 21.25
CA GLY A 105 -7.08 3.60 21.89
C GLY A 105 -7.12 4.99 21.24
N TYR A 106 -7.16 5.04 19.92
CA TYR A 106 -7.29 6.29 19.16
C TYR A 106 -8.75 6.69 18.89
N ARG A 107 -9.72 5.90 19.36
CA ARG A 107 -11.18 6.13 19.16
C ARG A 107 -11.54 6.29 17.69
N LEU A 108 -11.00 5.42 16.84
CA LEU A 108 -11.23 5.46 15.40
C LEU A 108 -12.58 4.90 15.03
N GLY A 109 -13.26 5.53 14.07
CA GLY A 109 -14.56 5.09 13.59
C GLY A 109 -14.47 4.03 12.49
N ARG A 110 -15.64 3.51 12.09
CA ARG A 110 -15.78 2.43 11.10
C ARG A 110 -15.04 2.64 9.79
N LYS A 111 -14.89 3.89 9.35
CA LYS A 111 -14.20 4.25 8.10
C LYS A 111 -12.69 3.99 8.15
N ARG A 112 -12.14 3.77 9.34
CA ARG A 112 -10.72 3.58 9.59
C ARG A 112 -10.31 2.12 9.77
N ILE A 113 -11.26 1.18 9.71
CA ILE A 113 -11.00 -0.24 9.99
C ILE A 113 -9.93 -0.78 9.03
N HIS A 114 -10.07 -0.55 7.72
CA HIS A 114 -9.15 -1.08 6.73
C HIS A 114 -7.78 -0.40 6.76
N ASP A 115 -7.73 0.93 6.88
CA ASP A 115 -6.45 1.65 6.98
C ASP A 115 -5.67 1.23 8.22
N THR A 116 -6.37 1.04 9.34
CA THR A 116 -5.76 0.56 10.59
C THR A 116 -5.29 -0.89 10.47
N GLU A 117 -6.01 -1.73 9.74
CA GLU A 117 -5.60 -3.11 9.44
C GLU A 117 -4.30 -3.13 8.61
N ILE A 118 -4.24 -2.36 7.53
CA ILE A 118 -3.06 -2.21 6.68
C ILE A 118 -1.85 -1.79 7.52
N ALA A 119 -2.01 -0.73 8.32
CA ALA A 119 -0.96 -0.22 9.19
C ALA A 119 -0.50 -1.27 10.22
N ALA A 120 -1.43 -2.01 10.82
CA ALA A 120 -1.11 -3.04 11.81
C ALA A 120 -0.36 -4.23 11.19
N ILE A 121 -0.76 -4.68 10.01
CA ILE A 121 -0.04 -5.73 9.28
C ILE A 121 1.38 -5.28 8.99
N TYR A 122 1.56 -4.09 8.42
CA TYR A 122 2.89 -3.57 8.11
C TYR A 122 3.75 -3.40 9.35
N CYS A 123 3.20 -2.81 10.40
CA CYS A 123 3.94 -2.58 11.65
C CYS A 123 4.45 -3.89 12.28
N GLN A 124 3.65 -4.95 12.27
CA GLN A 124 4.06 -6.26 12.78
C GLN A 124 5.22 -6.88 11.99
N HIS A 125 5.38 -6.49 10.74
CA HIS A 125 6.50 -6.90 9.89
C HIS A 125 7.65 -5.87 9.86
N GLY A 126 7.65 -4.88 10.76
CA GLY A 126 8.69 -3.87 10.86
C GLY A 126 8.63 -2.79 9.78
N VAL A 127 7.52 -2.69 9.04
CA VAL A 127 7.29 -1.69 8.02
C VAL A 127 6.49 -0.53 8.62
N THR A 128 7.16 0.60 8.85
CA THR A 128 6.57 1.79 9.50
C THR A 128 6.44 2.99 8.57
N ARG A 129 6.81 2.84 7.31
CA ARG A 129 6.72 3.88 6.28
C ARG A 129 5.76 3.44 5.20
N ILE A 130 4.80 4.29 4.86
CA ILE A 130 3.74 3.99 3.90
C ILE A 130 3.65 5.09 2.85
N LEU A 131 3.70 4.71 1.57
CA LEU A 131 3.42 5.59 0.44
C LEU A 131 1.91 5.60 0.20
N THR A 132 1.28 6.76 0.34
CA THR A 132 -0.17 6.89 0.26
C THR A 132 -0.59 8.26 -0.26
N SER A 133 -1.78 8.36 -0.86
CA SER A 133 -2.45 9.64 -1.10
C SER A 133 -3.34 10.08 0.07
N ASN A 134 -3.51 9.22 1.09
CA ASN A 134 -4.39 9.43 2.24
C ASN A 134 -3.61 9.51 3.56
N ALA A 135 -2.60 10.38 3.64
CA ALA A 135 -1.74 10.51 4.81
C ALA A 135 -2.51 10.70 6.12
N ARG A 136 -3.67 11.37 6.09
CA ARG A 136 -4.53 11.58 7.27
C ARG A 136 -4.99 10.28 7.92
N ASP A 137 -5.13 9.23 7.12
CA ASP A 137 -5.65 7.94 7.59
C ASP A 137 -4.63 7.19 8.44
N TYR A 138 -3.36 7.51 8.27
CA TYR A 138 -2.25 6.90 9.00
C TYR A 138 -1.62 7.83 10.05
N SER A 139 -1.77 9.15 9.92
CA SER A 139 -1.09 10.13 10.77
C SER A 139 -1.48 10.11 12.25
N VAL A 140 -2.62 9.49 12.57
CA VAL A 140 -3.08 9.34 13.96
C VAL A 140 -2.38 8.19 14.68
N ILE A 141 -1.69 7.32 13.94
CA ILE A 141 -1.01 6.15 14.49
C ILE A 141 0.44 6.54 14.76
N GLU A 142 0.81 6.54 16.04
CA GLU A 142 2.16 6.85 16.47
C GLU A 142 3.19 5.87 15.86
N GLY A 143 4.29 6.40 15.33
CA GLY A 143 5.36 5.61 14.73
C GLY A 143 5.18 5.29 13.24
N ILE A 144 4.05 5.63 12.64
CA ILE A 144 3.85 5.51 11.19
C ILE A 144 4.24 6.84 10.51
N GLU A 145 5.16 6.74 9.55
CA GLU A 145 5.56 7.83 8.65
C GLU A 145 4.92 7.63 7.28
N THR A 146 4.41 8.69 6.68
CA THR A 146 3.79 8.61 5.34
C THR A 146 4.56 9.43 4.32
N PHE A 147 4.63 8.91 3.10
CA PHE A 147 5.09 9.63 1.91
C PHE A 147 3.90 9.94 1.02
N ASP A 148 3.86 11.15 0.50
CA ASP A 148 2.77 11.61 -0.36
C ASP A 148 2.95 11.06 -1.79
N LEU A 149 2.03 10.20 -2.21
CA LEU A 149 2.00 9.62 -3.55
C LEU A 149 1.92 10.69 -4.65
N SER A 150 1.29 11.84 -4.40
CA SER A 150 1.16 12.92 -5.38
C SER A 150 2.45 13.71 -5.58
N ALA A 151 3.39 13.63 -4.64
CA ALA A 151 4.66 14.31 -4.70
C ALA A 151 5.71 13.53 -5.50
N GLN A 152 6.72 14.23 -6.01
CA GLN A 152 7.88 13.57 -6.60
C GLN A 152 8.74 12.93 -5.50
N PRO A 153 9.39 11.79 -5.78
CA PRO A 153 10.31 11.16 -4.84
C PRO A 153 11.39 12.12 -4.38
N LYS A 154 11.61 12.16 -3.07
CA LYS A 154 12.73 12.86 -2.44
C LYS A 154 13.58 11.81 -1.73
N ALA A 155 14.85 12.14 -1.42
CA ALA A 155 15.70 11.25 -0.64
C ALA A 155 15.00 10.85 0.68
N ILE A 156 14.95 9.55 0.93
CA ILE A 156 14.32 8.93 2.10
C ILE A 156 15.38 8.60 3.14
#